data_9341b3a0f664140e81334b3e1feb3a4d
#
_entry.id   9341b3a0f664140e81334b3e1feb3a4d
#
_cell.length_a   1.000
_cell.length_b   1.000
_cell.length_c   1.000
_cell.angle_alpha   90.00
_cell.angle_beta   90.00
_cell.angle_gamma   90.00
#
_symmetry.space_group_name_H-M   'P 1'
#
loop_
_entity.id
_entity.type
_entity.pdbx_description
1 polymer ?
#
loop_
_entity_poly.entity_id
_entity_poly.type
_entity_poly.pdbx_seq_one_letter_code
_entity_poly.pdbx_strand_id
1 'polypeptide(L)'
;LLDPHPSRQPDFVTGPNARAASVVDGSDVPMEEYTDGFGNLCRRLVIPAGGVILTNDMVVRDSGMPDQFDQAAVEIWPPDLPTGVIGYMLPSRYCEVDELSATAWNLFGSFAPGWNRVQQICNFVNAQIRFDYQGARSTRTAAQAMNERVGVCRDFTHLAIALCRAMNIPARYCNGFLGDIGVPPDPAPMDYNAWFEAYLGGRWWTLGGGQSVPRIGRILVARGRDAADTPMVHTLGPQTL
;
A
#
# COMPACT_ATOMS: atom_id res chain seq x y z
N LEU A 1 1.49 15.76 -2.30
CA LEU A 1 0.98 15.93 -0.93
C LEU A 1 0.32 14.63 -0.46
N LEU A 2 0.53 14.27 0.80
CA LEU A 2 0.03 13.02 1.39
C LEU A 2 -1.41 13.19 1.90
N ASP A 3 -2.32 13.53 0.99
CA ASP A 3 -3.74 13.62 1.33
C ASP A 3 -4.35 12.23 1.42
N PRO A 4 -5.31 12.03 2.31
CA PRO A 4 -6.10 10.80 2.31
C PRO A 4 -6.78 10.58 0.97
N HIS A 5 -6.85 9.31 0.56
CA HIS A 5 -7.49 8.88 -0.69
C HIS A 5 -8.94 9.42 -0.78
N PRO A 6 -9.46 9.79 -1.97
CA PRO A 6 -10.82 10.30 -2.14
C PRO A 6 -11.94 9.46 -1.50
N SER A 7 -11.74 8.14 -1.38
CA SER A 7 -12.69 7.27 -0.66
C SER A 7 -12.82 7.57 0.83
N ARG A 8 -11.89 8.32 1.42
CA ARG A 8 -11.92 8.76 2.83
C ARG A 8 -12.52 10.15 3.02
N GLN A 9 -12.96 10.80 1.93
CA GLN A 9 -13.57 12.14 2.01
C GLN A 9 -14.71 12.26 3.04
N PRO A 10 -15.59 11.27 3.22
CA PRO A 10 -16.64 11.34 4.25
C PRO A 10 -16.11 11.43 5.69
N ASP A 11 -14.84 11.02 5.91
CA ASP A 11 -14.21 10.99 7.23
C ASP A 11 -13.44 12.29 7.57
N PHE A 12 -13.39 13.27 6.67
CA PHE A 12 -12.67 14.51 6.91
C PHE A 12 -13.42 15.39 7.92
N VAL A 13 -12.73 15.80 8.98
CA VAL A 13 -13.26 16.70 10.02
C VAL A 13 -12.90 18.14 9.69
N THR A 14 -11.64 18.39 9.27
CA THR A 14 -11.21 19.68 8.77
C THR A 14 -11.12 19.63 7.25
N GLY A 15 -11.64 20.66 6.60
CA GLY A 15 -11.60 20.77 5.15
C GLY A 15 -10.18 20.94 4.59
N PRO A 16 -10.05 20.96 3.26
CA PRO A 16 -8.77 20.98 2.56
C PRO A 16 -7.97 22.28 2.68
N ASN A 17 -8.34 23.20 3.58
CA ASN A 17 -7.72 24.50 3.75
C ASN A 17 -6.27 24.47 4.29
N ALA A 18 -5.76 23.28 4.55
CA ALA A 18 -4.44 23.08 5.12
C ALA A 18 -3.37 22.69 4.09
N ARG A 19 -3.65 22.82 2.79
CA ARG A 19 -2.74 22.40 1.73
C ARG A 19 -2.08 23.62 1.11
N ALA A 20 -0.80 23.77 1.33
CA ALA A 20 -0.04 24.83 0.70
C ALA A 20 1.21 24.28 0.03
N ALA A 21 1.54 24.81 -1.14
CA ALA A 21 2.86 24.75 -1.71
C ALA A 21 3.39 26.17 -1.74
N SER A 22 4.46 26.43 -1.02
CA SER A 22 5.08 27.75 -0.99
C SER A 22 6.57 27.65 -1.24
N VAL A 23 7.15 28.66 -1.87
CA VAL A 23 8.60 28.83 -1.87
C VAL A 23 9.08 29.22 -0.48
N VAL A 24 10.39 29.16 -0.26
CA VAL A 24 11.02 29.48 1.04
C VAL A 24 10.71 30.93 1.50
N ASP A 25 10.41 31.85 0.57
CA ASP A 25 10.03 33.24 0.85
C ASP A 25 8.52 33.40 1.20
N GLY A 26 7.75 32.31 1.20
CA GLY A 26 6.32 32.30 1.54
C GLY A 26 5.36 32.54 0.38
N SER A 27 5.86 32.71 -0.85
CA SER A 27 4.98 32.83 -2.03
C SER A 27 4.31 31.52 -2.39
N ASP A 28 3.03 31.56 -2.74
CA ASP A 28 2.29 30.39 -3.16
C ASP A 28 2.75 29.86 -4.52
N VAL A 29 2.82 28.53 -4.65
CA VAL A 29 3.11 27.85 -5.91
C VAL A 29 1.84 27.21 -6.43
N PRO A 30 1.39 27.52 -7.65
CA PRO A 30 0.20 26.92 -8.24
C PRO A 30 0.35 25.41 -8.37
N MET A 31 -0.71 24.68 -7.99
CA MET A 31 -0.81 23.22 -8.12
C MET A 31 -2.02 22.86 -8.95
N GLU A 32 -1.83 21.94 -9.90
CA GLU A 32 -2.90 21.32 -10.65
C GLU A 32 -3.27 19.98 -10.01
N GLU A 33 -4.56 19.79 -9.69
CA GLU A 33 -5.09 18.53 -9.17
C GLU A 33 -5.66 17.66 -10.28
N TYR A 34 -5.42 16.35 -10.20
CA TYR A 34 -6.02 15.36 -11.09
C TYR A 34 -6.18 14.00 -10.37
N THR A 35 -7.02 13.14 -10.93
CA THR A 35 -7.17 11.76 -10.46
C THR A 35 -6.45 10.82 -11.43
N ASP A 36 -5.62 9.95 -10.90
CA ASP A 36 -4.92 8.94 -11.72
C ASP A 36 -5.81 7.74 -12.08
N GLY A 37 -5.24 6.78 -12.84
CA GLY A 37 -5.94 5.56 -13.25
C GLY A 37 -6.31 4.60 -12.13
N PHE A 38 -5.81 4.82 -10.91
CA PHE A 38 -6.11 4.02 -9.71
C PHE A 38 -7.09 4.74 -8.77
N GLY A 39 -7.53 5.95 -9.13
CA GLY A 39 -8.44 6.76 -8.33
C GLY A 39 -7.76 7.59 -7.23
N ASN A 40 -6.43 7.70 -7.28
CA ASN A 40 -5.67 8.51 -6.33
C ASN A 40 -5.74 10.00 -6.69
N LEU A 41 -5.79 10.85 -5.67
CA LEU A 41 -5.65 12.29 -5.84
C LEU A 41 -4.18 12.64 -6.01
N CYS A 42 -3.86 13.17 -7.18
CA CYS A 42 -2.51 13.59 -7.55
C CYS A 42 -2.43 15.10 -7.72
N ARG A 43 -1.24 15.64 -7.50
CA ARG A 43 -0.94 17.06 -7.77
C ARG A 43 0.32 17.22 -8.58
N ARG A 44 0.25 18.14 -9.51
CA ARG A 44 1.37 18.52 -10.37
C ARG A 44 1.69 20.00 -10.13
N LEU A 45 2.97 20.28 -9.98
CA LEU A 45 3.47 21.65 -9.86
C LEU A 45 4.84 21.77 -10.53
N VAL A 46 5.23 23.00 -10.84
CA VAL A 46 6.58 23.32 -11.30
C VAL A 46 7.35 23.85 -10.11
N ILE A 47 8.47 23.20 -9.78
CA ILE A 47 9.33 23.64 -8.67
C ILE A 47 10.10 24.88 -9.10
N PRO A 48 9.92 26.04 -8.44
CA PRO A 48 10.68 27.26 -8.74
C PRO A 48 12.14 27.14 -8.27
N ALA A 49 12.97 28.03 -8.77
CA ALA A 49 14.32 28.20 -8.23
C ALA A 49 14.24 28.55 -6.74
N GLY A 50 15.05 27.89 -5.91
CA GLY A 50 14.99 28.04 -4.45
C GLY A 50 14.16 26.99 -3.73
N GLY A 51 13.43 26.13 -4.47
CA GLY A 51 12.68 25.00 -3.90
C GLY A 51 11.24 25.31 -3.54
N VAL A 52 10.53 24.30 -3.04
CA VAL A 52 9.14 24.38 -2.59
C VAL A 52 8.96 23.62 -1.29
N ILE A 53 8.15 24.15 -0.41
CA ILE A 53 7.71 23.48 0.82
C ILE A 53 6.27 23.04 0.60
N LEU A 54 6.03 21.74 0.76
CA LEU A 54 4.70 21.16 0.71
C LEU A 54 4.21 20.88 2.12
N THR A 55 3.06 21.45 2.47
CA THR A 55 2.44 21.27 3.79
C THR A 55 1.06 20.65 3.64
N ASN A 56 0.70 19.80 4.58
CA ASN A 56 -0.65 19.25 4.73
C ASN A 56 -0.96 19.09 6.22
N ASP A 57 -2.05 19.70 6.67
CA ASP A 57 -2.57 19.55 8.01
C ASP A 57 -4.06 19.20 7.92
N MET A 58 -4.42 18.02 8.38
CA MET A 58 -5.79 17.49 8.29
C MET A 58 -6.17 16.72 9.54
N VAL A 59 -7.45 16.77 9.88
CA VAL A 59 -8.06 15.91 10.88
C VAL A 59 -9.00 14.94 10.19
N VAL A 60 -8.72 13.65 10.34
CA VAL A 60 -9.53 12.58 9.78
C VAL A 60 -10.17 11.80 10.92
N ARG A 61 -11.48 11.54 10.82
CA ARG A 61 -12.18 10.66 11.76
C ARG A 61 -11.95 9.22 11.35
N ASP A 62 -11.63 8.38 12.33
CA ASP A 62 -11.60 6.93 12.15
C ASP A 62 -12.74 6.28 12.95
N SER A 63 -13.20 5.12 12.50
CA SER A 63 -14.27 4.37 13.17
C SER A 63 -13.86 3.80 14.52
N GLY A 64 -12.56 3.67 14.78
CA GLY A 64 -12.01 2.97 15.94
C GLY A 64 -12.18 1.45 15.87
N MET A 65 -12.68 0.92 14.77
CA MET A 65 -12.85 -0.52 14.58
C MET A 65 -11.60 -1.11 13.91
N PRO A 66 -11.21 -2.34 14.27
CA PRO A 66 -10.11 -3.03 13.61
C PRO A 66 -10.45 -3.38 12.15
N ASP A 67 -9.42 -3.67 11.37
CA ASP A 67 -9.56 -4.21 10.02
C ASP A 67 -10.56 -5.38 10.01
N GLN A 68 -11.51 -5.34 9.07
CA GLN A 68 -12.51 -6.38 8.95
C GLN A 68 -11.90 -7.66 8.38
N PHE A 69 -12.40 -8.80 8.83
CA PHE A 69 -12.05 -10.11 8.29
C PHE A 69 -13.29 -10.99 8.11
N ASP A 70 -13.19 -11.95 7.19
CA ASP A 70 -14.23 -12.95 7.00
C ASP A 70 -13.58 -14.29 6.60
N GLN A 71 -13.59 -15.23 7.52
CA GLN A 71 -13.03 -16.57 7.29
C GLN A 71 -13.76 -17.36 6.20
N ALA A 72 -15.00 -16.96 5.88
CA ALA A 72 -15.80 -17.57 4.82
C ALA A 72 -15.60 -16.91 3.45
N ALA A 73 -14.81 -15.85 3.35
CA ALA A 73 -14.53 -15.19 2.07
C ALA A 73 -13.77 -16.13 1.13
N VAL A 74 -14.36 -16.38 -0.06
CA VAL A 74 -13.85 -17.35 -1.04
C VAL A 74 -13.05 -16.68 -2.15
N GLU A 75 -12.14 -17.40 -2.77
CA GLU A 75 -11.54 -17.02 -4.04
C GLU A 75 -12.60 -17.05 -5.15
N ILE A 76 -12.51 -16.09 -6.06
CA ILE A 76 -13.36 -16.06 -7.25
C ILE A 76 -12.56 -16.69 -8.41
N TRP A 77 -13.20 -17.58 -9.12
CA TRP A 77 -12.62 -18.18 -10.33
C TRP A 77 -12.21 -17.08 -11.33
N PRO A 78 -10.98 -17.10 -11.89
CA PRO A 78 -10.49 -15.99 -12.73
C PRO A 78 -11.43 -15.54 -13.86
N PRO A 79 -12.13 -16.43 -14.59
CA PRO A 79 -13.12 -16.01 -15.60
C PRO A 79 -14.33 -15.24 -15.05
N ASP A 80 -14.64 -15.38 -13.76
CA ASP A 80 -15.78 -14.71 -13.10
C ASP A 80 -15.38 -13.39 -12.42
N LEU A 81 -14.09 -13.03 -12.46
CA LEU A 81 -13.60 -11.78 -11.88
C LEU A 81 -14.12 -10.55 -12.66
N PRO A 82 -14.55 -9.49 -11.95
CA PRO A 82 -14.85 -8.23 -12.60
C PRO A 82 -13.64 -7.68 -13.34
N THR A 83 -13.86 -7.11 -14.54
CA THR A 83 -12.79 -6.58 -15.39
C THR A 83 -11.91 -5.54 -14.66
N GLY A 84 -12.48 -4.75 -13.76
CA GLY A 84 -11.75 -3.75 -12.99
C GLY A 84 -10.72 -4.29 -11.99
N VAL A 85 -10.75 -5.62 -11.68
CA VAL A 85 -9.77 -6.21 -10.75
C VAL A 85 -8.70 -7.03 -11.46
N ILE A 86 -8.86 -7.36 -12.74
CA ILE A 86 -7.94 -8.22 -13.50
C ILE A 86 -6.52 -7.64 -13.54
N GLY A 87 -6.39 -6.32 -13.66
CA GLY A 87 -5.09 -5.65 -13.65
C GLY A 87 -4.27 -5.88 -12.37
N TYR A 88 -4.92 -6.25 -11.29
CA TYR A 88 -4.28 -6.58 -10.00
C TYR A 88 -3.89 -8.06 -9.85
N MET A 89 -3.97 -8.83 -10.91
CA MET A 89 -3.40 -10.18 -11.02
C MET A 89 -2.06 -10.18 -11.77
N LEU A 90 -1.79 -9.12 -12.53
CA LEU A 90 -0.63 -9.05 -13.41
C LEU A 90 0.67 -8.72 -12.63
N PRO A 91 1.84 -9.15 -13.14
CA PRO A 91 3.12 -8.69 -12.66
C PRO A 91 3.21 -7.16 -12.69
N SER A 92 4.02 -6.60 -11.81
CA SER A 92 4.29 -5.16 -11.77
C SER A 92 5.74 -4.90 -11.37
N ARG A 93 6.19 -3.64 -11.31
CA ARG A 93 7.60 -3.28 -11.16
C ARG A 93 8.30 -3.99 -10.00
N TYR A 94 7.61 -4.17 -8.86
CA TYR A 94 8.18 -4.79 -7.67
C TYR A 94 7.56 -6.14 -7.32
N CYS A 95 6.57 -6.60 -8.08
CA CYS A 95 5.87 -7.86 -7.84
C CYS A 95 6.04 -8.78 -9.03
N GLU A 96 7.10 -9.61 -9.01
CA GLU A 96 7.45 -10.56 -10.07
C GLU A 96 6.65 -11.86 -9.87
N VAL A 97 5.41 -11.86 -10.34
CA VAL A 97 4.46 -12.96 -10.17
C VAL A 97 4.94 -14.23 -10.87
N ASP A 98 5.53 -14.09 -12.03
CA ASP A 98 6.06 -15.17 -12.86
C ASP A 98 7.24 -15.88 -12.17
N GLU A 99 8.17 -15.15 -11.58
CA GLU A 99 9.31 -15.73 -10.84
C GLU A 99 8.88 -16.49 -9.58
N LEU A 100 7.81 -16.03 -8.92
CA LEU A 100 7.33 -16.59 -7.67
C LEU A 100 6.22 -17.64 -7.84
N SER A 101 5.69 -17.85 -9.04
CA SER A 101 4.52 -18.70 -9.29
C SER A 101 4.73 -20.15 -8.84
N ALA A 102 5.80 -20.82 -9.26
CA ALA A 102 6.08 -22.18 -8.86
C ALA A 102 6.26 -22.32 -7.34
N THR A 103 6.92 -21.36 -6.72
CA THR A 103 7.12 -21.33 -5.27
C THR A 103 5.79 -21.12 -4.54
N ALA A 104 4.94 -20.21 -5.00
CA ALA A 104 3.63 -19.97 -4.40
C ALA A 104 2.75 -21.21 -4.44
N TRP A 105 2.66 -21.90 -5.57
CA TRP A 105 1.89 -23.14 -5.69
C TRP A 105 2.42 -24.26 -4.82
N ASN A 106 3.73 -24.42 -4.70
CA ASN A 106 4.35 -25.41 -3.82
C ASN A 106 4.05 -25.12 -2.34
N LEU A 107 4.07 -23.86 -1.92
CA LEU A 107 3.84 -23.48 -0.53
C LEU A 107 2.35 -23.44 -0.15
N PHE A 108 1.50 -22.95 -1.04
CA PHE A 108 0.12 -22.60 -0.68
C PHE A 108 -0.96 -23.38 -1.45
N GLY A 109 -0.59 -24.17 -2.47
CA GLY A 109 -1.56 -24.89 -3.31
C GLY A 109 -2.44 -25.89 -2.56
N SER A 110 -1.96 -26.45 -1.45
CA SER A 110 -2.70 -27.41 -0.62
C SER A 110 -3.64 -26.78 0.40
N PHE A 111 -3.52 -25.47 0.68
CA PHE A 111 -4.42 -24.79 1.61
C PHE A 111 -5.79 -24.53 0.99
N ALA A 112 -6.82 -24.51 1.84
CA ALA A 112 -8.17 -24.17 1.41
C ALA A 112 -8.21 -22.78 0.75
N PRO A 113 -8.81 -22.66 -0.47
CA PRO A 113 -8.92 -21.40 -1.18
C PRO A 113 -9.68 -20.33 -0.39
N GLY A 114 -9.36 -19.07 -0.64
CA GLY A 114 -10.01 -17.93 0.00
C GLY A 114 -9.22 -17.36 1.16
N TRP A 115 -9.92 -16.90 2.19
CA TRP A 115 -9.30 -16.22 3.34
C TRP A 115 -8.16 -17.04 3.96
N ASN A 116 -8.36 -18.33 4.13
CA ASN A 116 -7.35 -19.21 4.73
C ASN A 116 -6.02 -19.12 3.98
N ARG A 117 -6.05 -19.28 2.65
CA ARG A 117 -4.83 -19.22 1.82
C ARG A 117 -4.13 -17.87 1.92
N VAL A 118 -4.87 -16.77 1.87
CA VAL A 118 -4.30 -15.42 2.03
C VAL A 118 -3.67 -15.25 3.42
N GLN A 119 -4.31 -15.78 4.47
CA GLN A 119 -3.76 -15.75 5.83
C GLN A 119 -2.45 -16.55 5.92
N GLN A 120 -2.37 -17.72 5.27
CA GLN A 120 -1.13 -18.49 5.23
C GLN A 120 -0.01 -17.76 4.47
N ILE A 121 -0.35 -17.05 3.42
CA ILE A 121 0.61 -16.17 2.72
C ILE A 121 1.12 -15.08 3.68
N CYS A 122 0.24 -14.39 4.40
CA CYS A 122 0.64 -13.39 5.38
C CYS A 122 1.55 -13.97 6.47
N ASN A 123 1.18 -15.12 7.03
CA ASN A 123 1.98 -15.81 8.05
C ASN A 123 3.36 -16.18 7.53
N PHE A 124 3.43 -16.72 6.32
CA PHE A 124 4.71 -17.04 5.67
C PHE A 124 5.58 -15.80 5.47
N VAL A 125 5.04 -14.73 4.93
CA VAL A 125 5.78 -13.47 4.69
C VAL A 125 6.35 -12.92 6.00
N ASN A 126 5.56 -12.94 7.07
CA ASN A 126 6.01 -12.50 8.40
C ASN A 126 7.14 -13.37 8.97
N ALA A 127 7.11 -14.68 8.71
CA ALA A 127 8.16 -15.59 9.15
C ALA A 127 9.42 -15.51 8.25
N GLN A 128 9.24 -15.18 6.98
CA GLN A 128 10.30 -15.17 5.97
C GLN A 128 11.17 -13.92 6.03
N ILE A 129 10.58 -12.76 6.30
CA ILE A 129 11.28 -11.47 6.29
C ILE A 129 11.45 -10.94 7.71
N ARG A 130 12.67 -10.61 8.09
CA ARG A 130 12.96 -9.85 9.32
C ARG A 130 12.84 -8.36 9.02
N PHE A 131 12.05 -7.67 9.84
CA PHE A 131 11.92 -6.21 9.72
C PHE A 131 13.21 -5.51 10.13
N ASP A 132 13.71 -4.59 9.27
CA ASP A 132 14.93 -3.86 9.53
C ASP A 132 15.01 -2.57 8.68
N TYR A 133 14.92 -1.42 9.33
CA TYR A 133 15.05 -0.12 8.65
C TYR A 133 16.43 0.09 8.02
N GLN A 134 17.49 -0.44 8.63
CA GLN A 134 18.85 -0.34 8.08
C GLN A 134 19.01 -1.13 6.78
N GLY A 135 18.19 -2.15 6.61
CA GLY A 135 18.10 -2.92 5.38
C GLY A 135 17.17 -2.29 4.32
N ALA A 136 16.60 -1.11 4.54
CA ALA A 136 15.70 -0.47 3.58
C ALA A 136 16.39 -0.18 2.22
N ARG A 137 15.74 -0.59 1.12
CA ARG A 137 16.25 -0.36 -0.24
C ARG A 137 15.08 -0.11 -1.19
N SER A 138 15.04 1.07 -1.82
CA SER A 138 13.94 1.48 -2.70
C SER A 138 13.77 0.62 -3.95
N THR A 139 14.79 -0.12 -4.35
CA THR A 139 14.79 -0.97 -5.56
C THR A 139 14.45 -2.43 -5.29
N ARG A 140 14.32 -2.86 -4.01
CA ARG A 140 14.06 -4.26 -3.68
C ARG A 140 12.71 -4.72 -4.24
N THR A 141 12.73 -5.86 -4.92
CA THR A 141 11.55 -6.53 -5.46
C THR A 141 11.03 -7.62 -4.51
N ALA A 142 9.87 -8.20 -4.80
CA ALA A 142 9.29 -9.28 -4.02
C ALA A 142 10.19 -10.53 -3.98
N ALA A 143 10.73 -10.94 -5.12
CA ALA A 143 11.64 -12.08 -5.20
C ALA A 143 12.96 -11.82 -4.43
N GLN A 144 13.48 -10.61 -4.50
CA GLN A 144 14.65 -10.23 -3.73
C GLN A 144 14.37 -10.21 -2.21
N ALA A 145 13.22 -9.66 -1.78
CA ALA A 145 12.82 -9.67 -0.38
C ALA A 145 12.72 -11.10 0.18
N MET A 146 12.14 -12.02 -0.61
CA MET A 146 12.05 -13.43 -0.25
C MET A 146 13.42 -14.08 -0.06
N ASN A 147 14.37 -13.78 -0.94
CA ASN A 147 15.73 -14.37 -0.91
C ASN A 147 16.62 -13.74 0.17
N GLU A 148 16.57 -12.43 0.32
CA GLU A 148 17.39 -11.66 1.26
C GLU A 148 16.88 -11.77 2.71
N ARG A 149 15.60 -12.09 2.90
CA ARG A 149 14.94 -12.26 4.22
C ARG A 149 15.04 -11.06 5.14
N VAL A 150 15.15 -9.88 4.57
CA VAL A 150 15.18 -8.60 5.30
C VAL A 150 14.43 -7.54 4.52
N GLY A 151 13.72 -6.65 5.19
CA GLY A 151 12.98 -5.59 4.53
C GLY A 151 12.18 -4.71 5.48
N VAL A 152 11.45 -3.76 4.88
CA VAL A 152 10.53 -2.85 5.57
C VAL A 152 9.09 -3.12 5.11
N CYS A 153 8.10 -2.42 5.69
CA CYS A 153 6.67 -2.64 5.42
C CYS A 153 6.34 -2.79 3.92
N ARG A 154 6.99 -2.02 3.04
CA ARG A 154 6.84 -2.11 1.59
C ARG A 154 7.25 -3.49 1.04
N ASP A 155 8.37 -4.04 1.52
CA ASP A 155 8.93 -5.30 1.02
C ASP A 155 8.05 -6.49 1.43
N PHE A 156 7.53 -6.50 2.66
CA PHE A 156 6.52 -7.45 3.12
C PHE A 156 5.26 -7.39 2.26
N THR A 157 4.79 -6.18 1.99
CA THR A 157 3.59 -5.95 1.18
C THR A 157 3.77 -6.43 -0.25
N HIS A 158 4.90 -6.14 -0.90
CA HIS A 158 5.18 -6.60 -2.26
C HIS A 158 5.25 -8.13 -2.35
N LEU A 159 5.90 -8.79 -1.38
CA LEU A 159 5.97 -10.25 -1.37
C LEU A 159 4.58 -10.87 -1.18
N ALA A 160 3.78 -10.36 -0.24
CA ALA A 160 2.41 -10.83 -0.04
C ALA A 160 1.55 -10.68 -1.30
N ILE A 161 1.63 -9.52 -1.98
CA ILE A 161 0.92 -9.24 -3.23
C ILE A 161 1.36 -10.21 -4.33
N ALA A 162 2.66 -10.38 -4.55
CA ALA A 162 3.18 -11.26 -5.59
C ALA A 162 2.73 -12.71 -5.39
N LEU A 163 2.78 -13.20 -4.15
CA LEU A 163 2.32 -14.55 -3.80
C LEU A 163 0.80 -14.70 -3.96
N CYS A 164 -0.01 -13.72 -3.56
CA CYS A 164 -1.46 -13.74 -3.80
C CYS A 164 -1.78 -13.80 -5.29
N ARG A 165 -1.15 -12.95 -6.09
CA ARG A 165 -1.37 -12.93 -7.55
C ARG A 165 -0.93 -14.23 -8.22
N ALA A 166 0.19 -14.82 -7.79
CA ALA A 166 0.65 -16.12 -8.25
C ALA A 166 -0.35 -17.24 -7.96
N MET A 167 -1.17 -17.08 -6.91
CA MET A 167 -2.28 -17.99 -6.57
C MET A 167 -3.61 -17.58 -7.21
N ASN A 168 -3.60 -16.69 -8.21
CA ASN A 168 -4.79 -16.16 -8.89
C ASN A 168 -5.72 -15.33 -8.00
N ILE A 169 -5.22 -14.74 -6.93
CA ILE A 169 -5.96 -13.84 -6.05
C ILE A 169 -5.58 -12.40 -6.40
N PRO A 170 -6.52 -11.57 -6.92
CA PRO A 170 -6.21 -10.17 -7.17
C PRO A 170 -5.78 -9.47 -5.88
N ALA A 171 -4.64 -8.79 -5.92
CA ALA A 171 -4.10 -8.08 -4.78
C ALA A 171 -3.53 -6.73 -5.20
N ARG A 172 -3.80 -5.68 -4.40
CA ARG A 172 -3.35 -4.32 -4.69
C ARG A 172 -2.60 -3.71 -3.51
N TYR A 173 -1.64 -2.90 -3.85
CA TYR A 173 -0.84 -2.16 -2.90
C TYR A 173 -1.60 -0.95 -2.38
N CYS A 174 -1.45 -0.69 -1.10
CA CYS A 174 -1.97 0.46 -0.40
C CYS A 174 -0.87 1.10 0.44
N ASN A 175 -0.89 2.41 0.55
CA ASN A 175 -0.05 3.13 1.47
C ASN A 175 -0.82 4.25 2.18
N GLY A 176 -0.28 4.71 3.30
CA GLY A 176 -0.90 5.76 4.09
C GLY A 176 -0.41 5.78 5.53
N PHE A 177 -1.16 6.46 6.38
CA PHE A 177 -0.83 6.59 7.79
C PHE A 177 -1.43 5.43 8.59
N LEU A 178 -0.65 4.94 9.55
CA LEU A 178 -1.07 3.90 10.49
C LEU A 178 -0.38 4.13 11.82
N GLY A 179 -1.14 4.59 12.81
CA GLY A 179 -0.64 4.80 14.17
C GLY A 179 -0.74 3.55 15.05
N ASP A 180 -0.21 3.64 16.26
CA ASP A 180 -0.22 2.55 17.25
C ASP A 180 -1.50 2.54 18.08
N ILE A 181 -2.65 2.54 17.40
CA ILE A 181 -3.95 2.46 18.06
C ILE A 181 -4.28 0.99 18.37
N GLY A 182 -4.51 0.68 19.64
CA GLY A 182 -4.88 -0.66 20.08
C GLY A 182 -3.74 -1.69 20.08
N VAL A 183 -2.49 -1.25 19.88
CA VAL A 183 -1.28 -2.08 20.00
C VAL A 183 -0.25 -1.37 20.88
N PRO A 184 0.75 -2.10 21.41
CA PRO A 184 1.85 -1.45 22.12
C PRO A 184 2.55 -0.43 21.22
N PRO A 185 2.88 0.77 21.76
CA PRO A 185 3.56 1.79 20.98
C PRO A 185 4.97 1.34 20.57
N ASP A 186 5.32 1.58 19.32
CA ASP A 186 6.67 1.36 18.81
C ASP A 186 7.46 2.68 18.93
N PRO A 187 8.67 2.68 19.54
CA PRO A 187 9.48 3.88 19.63
C PRO A 187 10.08 4.31 18.28
N ALA A 188 10.05 3.45 17.25
CA ALA A 188 10.46 3.83 15.90
C ALA A 188 9.46 4.82 15.26
N PRO A 189 9.92 5.72 14.39
CA PRO A 189 9.01 6.61 13.67
C PRO A 189 7.96 5.83 12.89
N MET A 190 6.68 6.07 13.20
CA MET A 190 5.52 5.39 12.60
C MET A 190 4.69 6.37 11.77
N ASP A 191 5.30 7.00 10.82
CA ASP A 191 4.68 8.06 10.06
C ASP A 191 3.97 7.59 8.79
N TYR A 192 4.55 6.64 8.04
CA TYR A 192 4.01 6.18 6.77
C TYR A 192 4.19 4.67 6.59
N ASN A 193 3.12 3.99 6.24
CA ASN A 193 3.10 2.53 6.21
C ASN A 193 2.59 2.00 4.85
N ALA A 194 2.88 0.72 4.60
CA ALA A 194 2.36 -0.02 3.46
C ALA A 194 1.60 -1.26 3.93
N TRP A 195 0.52 -1.57 3.23
CA TRP A 195 -0.29 -2.78 3.39
C TRP A 195 -0.87 -3.18 2.03
N PHE A 196 -1.66 -4.22 1.98
CA PHE A 196 -2.33 -4.61 0.76
C PHE A 196 -3.80 -4.91 0.98
N GLU A 197 -4.54 -4.96 -0.11
CA GLU A 197 -5.90 -5.46 -0.14
C GLU A 197 -5.96 -6.65 -1.10
N ALA A 198 -6.64 -7.74 -0.68
CA ALA A 198 -6.93 -8.90 -1.50
C ALA A 198 -8.42 -8.93 -1.86
N TYR A 199 -8.74 -9.34 -3.09
CA TYR A 199 -10.12 -9.41 -3.58
C TYR A 199 -10.66 -10.83 -3.40
N LEU A 200 -11.58 -10.98 -2.44
CA LEU A 200 -12.22 -12.24 -2.10
C LEU A 200 -13.73 -12.02 -1.92
N GLY A 201 -14.54 -12.96 -2.40
CA GLY A 201 -15.98 -12.91 -2.20
C GLY A 201 -16.66 -11.66 -2.77
N GLY A 202 -16.10 -11.05 -3.81
CA GLY A 202 -16.69 -9.87 -4.46
C GLY A 202 -16.29 -8.53 -3.86
N ARG A 203 -15.36 -8.48 -2.90
CA ARG A 203 -14.89 -7.24 -2.28
C ARG A 203 -13.39 -7.24 -1.95
N TRP A 204 -12.85 -6.06 -1.74
CA TRP A 204 -11.49 -5.87 -1.24
C TRP A 204 -11.44 -6.00 0.28
N TRP A 205 -10.46 -6.75 0.78
CA TRP A 205 -10.19 -6.94 2.19
C TRP A 205 -8.80 -6.44 2.52
N THR A 206 -8.69 -5.63 3.57
CA THR A 206 -7.42 -5.06 4.03
C THR A 206 -6.63 -6.07 4.85
N LEU A 207 -5.35 -6.26 4.51
CA LEU A 207 -4.43 -7.14 5.22
C LEU A 207 -3.08 -6.47 5.41
N GLY A 208 -2.47 -6.67 6.57
CA GLY A 208 -1.10 -6.21 6.84
C GLY A 208 -0.07 -7.18 6.26
N GLY A 209 0.77 -6.73 5.33
CA GLY A 209 1.85 -7.56 4.80
C GLY A 209 2.85 -8.02 5.88
N GLY A 210 3.13 -7.15 6.87
CA GLY A 210 4.06 -7.40 7.97
C GLY A 210 3.41 -7.53 9.36
N GLN A 211 2.08 -7.60 9.45
CA GLN A 211 1.37 -7.66 10.73
C GLN A 211 0.28 -8.74 10.66
N SER A 212 0.35 -9.68 11.58
CA SER A 212 -0.58 -10.81 11.64
C SER A 212 -1.91 -10.47 12.34
N VAL A 213 -2.05 -9.25 12.88
CA VAL A 213 -3.23 -8.82 13.62
C VAL A 213 -3.96 -7.69 12.92
N PRO A 214 -5.31 -7.65 12.97
CA PRO A 214 -6.08 -6.51 12.48
C PRO A 214 -5.67 -5.22 13.19
N ARG A 215 -5.51 -4.14 12.44
CA ARG A 215 -5.11 -2.84 12.97
C ARG A 215 -6.29 -1.87 12.98
N ILE A 216 -6.17 -0.82 13.79
CA ILE A 216 -7.13 0.28 13.90
C ILE A 216 -6.48 1.55 13.32
N GLY A 217 -7.27 2.38 12.66
CA GLY A 217 -6.83 3.73 12.29
C GLY A 217 -5.99 3.81 11.01
N ARG A 218 -6.19 2.91 10.04
CA ARG A 218 -5.56 3.05 8.73
C ARG A 218 -6.15 4.22 7.96
N ILE A 219 -5.33 5.19 7.63
CA ILE A 219 -5.73 6.31 6.78
C ILE A 219 -5.10 6.09 5.40
N LEU A 220 -5.87 5.58 4.47
CA LEU A 220 -5.43 5.33 3.10
C LEU A 220 -5.08 6.64 2.41
N VAL A 221 -3.92 6.69 1.74
CA VAL A 221 -3.48 7.79 0.90
C VAL A 221 -3.53 7.41 -0.58
N ALA A 222 -2.94 6.28 -0.95
CA ALA A 222 -2.94 5.85 -2.34
C ALA A 222 -3.04 4.32 -2.49
N ARG A 223 -3.53 3.91 -3.67
CA ARG A 223 -3.60 2.52 -4.14
C ARG A 223 -2.92 2.38 -5.48
N GLY A 224 -2.37 1.19 -5.74
CA GLY A 224 -1.77 0.85 -7.02
C GLY A 224 -1.47 -0.63 -7.14
N ARG A 225 -0.77 -1.05 -8.18
CA ARG A 225 -0.34 -2.45 -8.32
C ARG A 225 0.83 -2.75 -7.39
N ASP A 226 1.72 -1.79 -7.21
CA ASP A 226 2.82 -1.81 -6.26
C ASP A 226 3.27 -0.37 -5.94
N ALA A 227 4.38 -0.20 -5.22
CA ALA A 227 4.86 1.12 -4.80
C ALA A 227 5.28 2.04 -5.96
N ALA A 228 5.51 1.52 -7.18
CA ALA A 228 5.83 2.34 -8.34
C ALA A 228 4.63 3.17 -8.82
N ASP A 229 3.42 2.64 -8.60
CA ASP A 229 2.17 3.34 -8.95
C ASP A 229 1.75 4.38 -7.89
N THR A 230 2.38 4.36 -6.70
CA THR A 230 1.98 5.20 -5.56
C THR A 230 3.15 5.97 -4.93
N PRO A 231 4.01 6.62 -5.70
CA PRO A 231 5.10 7.40 -5.14
C PRO A 231 4.56 8.61 -4.36
N MET A 232 5.16 8.91 -3.20
CA MET A 232 4.84 10.14 -2.45
C MET A 232 5.19 11.37 -3.25
N VAL A 233 6.33 11.33 -3.94
CA VAL A 233 6.81 12.36 -4.86
C VAL A 233 7.42 11.68 -6.07
N HIS A 234 7.07 12.18 -7.26
CA HIS A 234 7.72 11.81 -8.50
C HIS A 234 8.21 13.08 -9.19
N THR A 235 9.50 13.13 -9.48
CA THR A 235 10.14 14.35 -10.03
C THR A 235 10.63 14.08 -11.45
N LEU A 236 10.48 15.10 -12.29
CA LEU A 236 10.93 15.11 -13.69
C LEU A 236 11.94 16.24 -13.85
N GLY A 237 13.18 15.90 -14.20
CA GLY A 237 14.27 16.87 -14.34
C GLY A 237 15.29 16.78 -13.18
N PRO A 238 16.38 17.52 -13.27
CA PRO A 238 17.41 17.56 -12.23
C PRO A 238 16.91 18.31 -10.99
N GLN A 239 16.93 17.63 -9.83
CA GLN A 239 16.56 18.21 -8.54
C GLN A 239 17.33 17.53 -7.40
N THR A 240 17.28 18.17 -6.23
CA THR A 240 17.69 17.60 -4.93
C THR A 240 16.47 17.56 -4.01
N LEU A 241 16.20 16.42 -3.40
CA LEU A 241 15.15 16.23 -2.39
C LEU A 241 15.75 16.33 -0.99
#